data_df2d16245a52e13254746238eea6ce73
#
_entry.id   df2d16245a52e13254746238eea6ce73
#
_cell.length_a   1.000
_cell.length_b   1.000
_cell.length_c   1.000
_cell.angle_alpha   90.00
_cell.angle_beta   90.00
_cell.angle_gamma   90.00
#
_symmetry.space_group_name_H-M   'P 1'
#
loop_
_entity.id
_entity.type
_entity.pdbx_description
1 polymer ?
#
loop_
_entity_poly.entity_id
_entity_poly.type
_entity_poly.pdbx_seq_one_letter_code
_entity_poly.pdbx_strand_id
1 'polypeptide(L)'
;MDNLNENLNGMEKPAGCFRRFSKTIKVVVIAVLVLLLLIPMVMIEDMIRERGRTQVDAIEEVSQKWSLAQTITGPYINLQYPVVSVDNGKQKVSIGNVLLFPDELFIDGQLRTEILKRGIYEVNVYQSELVFKGSFSLEELKKSGVDLDAMRFDRAAICFNLTDMRGINEQISIMLNDSVYMFEPGMDGRGIKGTGVHAVADLTALKENKKLPYEMKIKLKGSQSINFSPLGKTTKVNLKANWGTPSFTGNYLPDNRNVTENDFSAQWQVLNLNRNYSQVMVDYNTSNIKDIENSSFGVNFKIP
;
A
#
# COMPACT_ATOMS: atom_id res chain seq x y z
N MET A 1 -112.17 23.18 7.73
CA MET A 1 -111.86 24.42 8.43
C MET A 1 -110.53 24.18 9.10
N ASP A 2 -109.58 24.47 8.47
CA ASP A 2 -108.58 25.53 8.31
C ASP A 2 -107.33 25.29 9.09
N ASN A 3 -106.34 25.07 8.30
CA ASN A 3 -105.04 25.64 8.33
C ASN A 3 -104.31 25.85 9.68
N LEU A 4 -103.17 25.19 9.74
CA LEU A 4 -101.91 25.85 10.11
C LEU A 4 -100.74 24.87 9.93
N ASN A 5 -100.21 24.85 8.71
CA ASN A 5 -98.85 24.38 8.42
C ASN A 5 -98.05 25.63 8.18
N GLU A 6 -97.16 25.94 9.09
CA GLU A 6 -96.09 26.88 8.76
C GLU A 6 -94.74 26.53 9.50
N ASN A 7 -93.80 26.33 8.66
CA ASN A 7 -92.38 26.67 8.89
C ASN A 7 -91.57 25.99 10.00
N LEU A 8 -90.83 24.96 9.60
CA LEU A 8 -89.56 24.67 10.14
C LEU A 8 -88.53 24.37 8.99
N ASN A 9 -88.16 25.41 8.27
CA ASN A 9 -87.04 25.41 7.39
C ASN A 9 -85.92 26.23 8.08
N GLY A 10 -84.70 25.66 8.22
CA GLY A 10 -83.58 26.47 8.50
C GLY A 10 -82.59 25.91 9.55
N MET A 11 -82.06 24.71 9.34
CA MET A 11 -80.74 24.37 9.90
C MET A 11 -79.82 23.88 8.79
N GLU A 12 -79.15 24.83 8.12
CA GLU A 12 -78.04 24.53 7.28
C GLU A 12 -76.91 23.91 8.15
N LYS A 13 -76.57 22.68 7.88
CA LYS A 13 -75.47 22.00 8.46
C LYS A 13 -74.18 22.61 7.89
N PRO A 14 -73.18 23.03 8.72
CA PRO A 14 -71.88 23.49 8.24
C PRO A 14 -71.11 22.31 7.76
N ALA A 15 -71.34 21.82 6.53
CA ALA A 15 -70.67 20.66 5.94
C ALA A 15 -69.31 20.97 5.29
N GLY A 16 -68.83 22.22 5.35
CA GLY A 16 -67.62 22.66 4.65
C GLY A 16 -66.30 22.57 5.47
N CYS A 17 -66.40 22.74 6.78
CA CYS A 17 -65.23 22.83 7.63
C CYS A 17 -64.63 21.47 7.96
N PHE A 18 -65.44 20.46 8.22
CA PHE A 18 -64.97 19.08 8.54
C PHE A 18 -64.29 18.36 7.36
N ARG A 19 -64.66 18.69 6.14
CA ARG A 19 -64.08 18.07 4.94
C ARG A 19 -62.70 18.59 4.58
N ARG A 20 -62.37 19.83 4.93
CA ARG A 20 -61.00 20.42 4.81
C ARG A 20 -60.10 19.92 5.92
N PHE A 21 -60.56 19.79 7.15
CA PHE A 21 -59.85 19.21 8.27
C PHE A 21 -59.47 17.73 8.04
N SER A 22 -60.37 16.96 7.42
CA SER A 22 -60.10 15.56 7.10
C SER A 22 -58.91 15.35 6.14
N LYS A 23 -58.70 16.25 5.18
CA LYS A 23 -57.52 16.18 4.28
C LYS A 23 -56.22 16.54 4.98
N THR A 24 -56.24 17.58 5.81
CA THR A 24 -55.09 18.03 6.58
C THR A 24 -54.68 16.97 7.61
N ILE A 25 -55.62 16.34 8.30
CA ILE A 25 -55.36 15.26 9.24
C ILE A 25 -54.71 14.05 8.53
N LYS A 26 -55.19 13.69 7.34
CA LYS A 26 -54.59 12.60 6.54
C LYS A 26 -53.12 12.90 6.18
N VAL A 27 -52.82 14.13 5.76
CA VAL A 27 -51.46 14.56 5.44
C VAL A 27 -50.58 14.51 6.69
N VAL A 28 -51.05 14.99 7.83
CA VAL A 28 -50.30 14.92 9.10
C VAL A 28 -50.07 13.48 9.54
N VAL A 29 -51.07 12.61 9.44
CA VAL A 29 -50.88 11.17 9.78
C VAL A 29 -49.87 10.50 8.85
N ILE A 30 -49.92 10.80 7.55
CA ILE A 30 -48.91 10.26 6.61
C ILE A 30 -47.51 10.79 6.96
N ALA A 31 -47.38 12.08 7.27
CA ALA A 31 -46.11 12.67 7.67
C ALA A 31 -45.53 12.01 8.95
N VAL A 32 -46.41 11.78 9.94
CA VAL A 32 -46.00 11.08 11.18
C VAL A 32 -45.61 9.64 10.90
N LEU A 33 -46.33 8.91 10.04
CA LEU A 33 -45.99 7.56 9.64
C LEU A 33 -44.62 7.50 8.91
N VAL A 34 -44.37 8.46 8.02
CA VAL A 34 -43.06 8.56 7.33
C VAL A 34 -41.93 8.82 8.36
N LEU A 35 -42.14 9.73 9.30
CA LEU A 35 -41.18 9.99 10.38
C LEU A 35 -40.93 8.75 11.24
N LEU A 36 -41.95 7.98 11.58
CA LEU A 36 -41.86 6.75 12.33
C LEU A 36 -41.03 5.67 11.56
N LEU A 37 -41.22 5.61 10.23
CA LEU A 37 -40.42 4.67 9.38
C LEU A 37 -38.96 5.08 9.22
N LEU A 38 -38.59 6.35 9.42
CA LEU A 38 -37.19 6.78 9.41
C LEU A 38 -36.42 6.24 10.62
N ILE A 39 -37.05 6.03 11.77
CA ILE A 39 -36.43 5.54 12.99
C ILE A 39 -35.74 4.17 12.75
N PRO A 40 -36.43 3.12 12.28
CA PRO A 40 -35.78 1.83 12.03
C PRO A 40 -34.74 1.92 10.90
N MET A 41 -34.90 2.80 9.93
CA MET A 41 -33.92 3.01 8.85
C MET A 41 -32.59 3.50 9.42
N VAL A 42 -32.61 4.51 10.30
CA VAL A 42 -31.38 5.02 10.97
C VAL A 42 -30.75 3.92 11.83
N MET A 43 -31.53 3.15 12.57
CA MET A 43 -31.03 2.04 13.39
C MET A 43 -30.33 0.95 12.55
N ILE A 44 -30.85 0.65 11.36
CA ILE A 44 -30.25 -0.32 10.43
C ILE A 44 -28.91 0.23 9.90
N GLU A 45 -28.89 1.51 9.49
CA GLU A 45 -27.64 2.15 9.04
C GLU A 45 -26.56 2.14 10.13
N ASP A 46 -26.92 2.46 11.38
CA ASP A 46 -26.00 2.45 12.50
C ASP A 46 -25.47 1.03 12.77
N MET A 47 -26.31 0.02 12.70
CA MET A 47 -25.91 -1.39 12.85
C MET A 47 -24.95 -1.83 11.73
N ILE A 48 -25.20 -1.43 10.48
CA ILE A 48 -24.30 -1.73 9.36
C ILE A 48 -22.94 -1.06 9.57
N ARG A 49 -22.93 0.21 9.99
CA ARG A 49 -21.70 0.97 10.28
C ARG A 49 -20.92 0.34 11.46
N GLU A 50 -21.61 -0.05 12.51
CA GLU A 50 -20.99 -0.70 13.68
C GLU A 50 -20.35 -2.03 13.29
N ARG A 51 -21.03 -2.88 12.51
CA ARG A 51 -20.46 -4.12 11.99
C ARG A 51 -19.23 -3.87 11.11
N GLY A 52 -19.29 -2.86 10.24
CA GLY A 52 -18.14 -2.47 9.41
C GLY A 52 -16.94 -2.02 10.26
N ARG A 53 -17.15 -1.23 11.30
CA ARG A 53 -16.09 -0.82 12.24
C ARG A 53 -15.50 -2.01 12.98
N THR A 54 -16.34 -2.86 13.56
CA THR A 54 -15.88 -4.05 14.30
C THR A 54 -15.12 -5.02 13.40
N GLN A 55 -15.47 -5.12 12.10
CA GLN A 55 -14.69 -5.89 11.12
C GLN A 55 -13.29 -5.29 10.92
N VAL A 56 -13.20 -3.96 10.73
CA VAL A 56 -11.91 -3.28 10.58
C VAL A 56 -11.05 -3.47 11.83
N ASP A 57 -11.62 -3.29 13.02
CA ASP A 57 -10.92 -3.47 14.29
C ASP A 57 -10.40 -4.92 14.47
N ALA A 58 -11.20 -5.91 14.09
CA ALA A 58 -10.78 -7.32 14.12
C ALA A 58 -9.63 -7.61 13.15
N ILE A 59 -9.70 -7.07 11.92
CA ILE A 59 -8.64 -7.18 10.91
C ILE A 59 -7.36 -6.52 11.45
N GLU A 60 -7.47 -5.33 12.02
CA GLU A 60 -6.34 -4.59 12.57
C GLU A 60 -5.70 -5.34 13.75
N GLU A 61 -6.49 -5.86 14.69
CA GLU A 61 -6.01 -6.64 15.83
C GLU A 61 -5.22 -7.88 15.39
N VAL A 62 -5.73 -8.64 14.43
CA VAL A 62 -5.04 -9.82 13.91
C VAL A 62 -3.77 -9.42 13.17
N SER A 63 -3.85 -8.41 12.29
CA SER A 63 -2.72 -7.93 11.51
C SER A 63 -1.61 -7.37 12.39
N GLN A 64 -1.95 -6.66 13.48
CA GLN A 64 -0.96 -6.15 14.44
C GLN A 64 -0.22 -7.27 15.19
N LYS A 65 -0.85 -8.42 15.41
CA LYS A 65 -0.23 -9.58 16.07
C LYS A 65 0.53 -10.48 15.09
N TRP A 66 0.12 -10.54 13.83
CA TRP A 66 0.74 -11.37 12.80
C TRP A 66 1.82 -10.59 12.03
N SER A 67 1.43 -9.65 11.23
CA SER A 67 2.14 -8.60 10.51
C SER A 67 1.13 -7.86 9.62
N LEU A 68 1.37 -6.58 9.37
CA LEU A 68 0.53 -5.74 8.51
C LEU A 68 0.63 -6.14 7.04
N ALA A 69 -0.19 -5.50 6.21
CA ALA A 69 -0.04 -5.51 4.77
C ALA A 69 1.35 -5.02 4.37
N GLN A 70 2.01 -5.72 3.44
CA GLN A 70 3.39 -5.44 3.09
C GLN A 70 3.51 -4.69 1.76
N THR A 71 4.29 -3.61 1.78
CA THR A 71 4.85 -2.99 0.59
C THR A 71 6.36 -3.09 0.67
N ILE A 72 6.95 -3.66 -0.37
CA ILE A 72 8.38 -3.97 -0.46
C ILE A 72 9.03 -3.00 -1.43
N THR A 73 10.03 -2.26 -0.95
CA THR A 73 10.81 -1.31 -1.75
C THR A 73 12.28 -1.61 -1.62
N GLY A 74 12.85 -2.26 -2.62
CA GLY A 74 14.27 -2.67 -2.60
C GLY A 74 14.54 -3.96 -3.39
N PRO A 75 15.83 -4.38 -3.39
CA PRO A 75 16.98 -3.66 -2.82
C PRO A 75 17.41 -2.45 -3.65
N TYR A 76 18.02 -1.47 -3.01
CA TYR A 76 18.65 -0.32 -3.66
C TYR A 76 19.89 0.12 -2.88
N ILE A 77 20.81 0.85 -3.51
CA ILE A 77 22.04 1.34 -2.89
C ILE A 77 21.89 2.81 -2.53
N ASN A 78 22.27 3.17 -1.31
CA ASN A 78 22.47 4.55 -0.87
C ASN A 78 23.98 4.82 -0.78
N LEU A 79 24.44 5.82 -1.54
CA LEU A 79 25.79 6.33 -1.49
C LEU A 79 25.79 7.70 -0.83
N GLN A 80 26.74 7.94 0.05
CA GLN A 80 26.95 9.22 0.72
C GLN A 80 28.13 9.96 0.10
N TYR A 81 28.03 11.30 0.04
CA TYR A 81 29.12 12.15 -0.39
C TYR A 81 29.14 13.46 0.41
N PRO A 82 30.31 14.10 0.60
CA PRO A 82 30.40 15.37 1.29
C PRO A 82 29.91 16.51 0.40
N VAL A 83 29.03 17.35 0.93
CA VAL A 83 28.57 18.59 0.31
C VAL A 83 29.17 19.75 1.08
N VAL A 84 30.02 20.53 0.43
CA VAL A 84 30.63 21.73 1.02
C VAL A 84 29.79 22.93 0.67
N SER A 85 29.22 23.61 1.64
CA SER A 85 28.50 24.88 1.49
C SER A 85 29.24 25.98 2.26
N VAL A 86 29.12 27.21 1.78
CA VAL A 86 29.66 28.39 2.49
C VAL A 86 28.49 29.14 3.11
N ASP A 87 28.47 29.21 4.42
CA ASP A 87 27.48 29.98 5.20
C ASP A 87 28.21 31.03 6.03
N ASN A 88 27.89 32.32 5.80
CA ASN A 88 28.52 33.45 6.48
C ASN A 88 30.08 33.44 6.45
N GLY A 89 30.67 33.05 5.32
CA GLY A 89 32.13 32.95 5.12
C GLY A 89 32.80 31.75 5.81
N LYS A 90 32.02 30.86 6.46
CA LYS A 90 32.52 29.61 7.03
C LYS A 90 32.12 28.44 6.16
N GLN A 91 33.09 27.56 5.88
CA GLN A 91 32.80 26.28 5.22
C GLN A 91 32.02 25.37 6.17
N LYS A 92 30.86 24.90 5.71
CA LYS A 92 30.03 23.89 6.37
C LYS A 92 29.99 22.64 5.52
N VAL A 93 30.40 21.53 6.07
CA VAL A 93 30.32 20.21 5.39
C VAL A 93 29.04 19.54 5.84
N SER A 94 28.18 19.16 4.92
CA SER A 94 27.02 18.32 5.12
C SER A 94 27.17 17.01 4.33
N ILE A 95 26.31 16.04 4.58
CA ILE A 95 26.32 14.75 3.87
C ILE A 95 25.15 14.76 2.91
N GLY A 96 25.44 14.66 1.62
CA GLY A 96 24.48 14.39 0.57
C GLY A 96 24.24 12.90 0.41
N ASN A 97 23.14 12.52 -0.17
CA ASN A 97 22.74 11.13 -0.40
C ASN A 97 22.35 10.92 -1.86
N VAL A 98 22.78 9.79 -2.41
CA VAL A 98 22.38 9.34 -3.73
C VAL A 98 21.75 7.98 -3.61
N LEU A 99 20.53 7.81 -4.14
CA LEU A 99 19.90 6.52 -4.32
C LEU A 99 20.22 6.00 -5.72
N LEU A 100 20.74 4.80 -5.77
CA LEU A 100 21.00 4.07 -7.01
C LEU A 100 20.09 2.83 -7.04
N PHE A 101 19.19 2.79 -8.01
CA PHE A 101 18.29 1.65 -8.22
C PHE A 101 18.92 0.62 -9.15
N PRO A 102 18.49 -0.66 -9.05
CA PRO A 102 19.06 -1.73 -9.88
C PRO A 102 18.72 -1.56 -11.37
N ASP A 103 19.59 -2.04 -12.26
CA ASP A 103 19.23 -2.15 -13.68
C ASP A 103 18.15 -3.21 -13.90
N GLU A 104 18.28 -4.34 -13.20
CA GLU A 104 17.35 -5.45 -13.26
C GLU A 104 16.88 -5.82 -11.85
N LEU A 105 15.58 -5.98 -11.70
CA LEU A 105 14.94 -6.43 -10.47
C LEU A 105 13.95 -7.55 -10.82
N PHE A 106 14.34 -8.78 -10.54
CA PHE A 106 13.50 -9.96 -10.72
C PHE A 106 13.10 -10.49 -9.35
N ILE A 107 11.80 -10.67 -9.15
CA ILE A 107 11.22 -11.16 -7.90
C ILE A 107 10.39 -12.40 -8.22
N ASP A 108 10.78 -13.53 -7.66
CA ASP A 108 9.99 -14.75 -7.68
C ASP A 108 9.44 -15.00 -6.27
N GLY A 109 8.12 -15.09 -6.16
CA GLY A 109 7.43 -15.22 -4.90
C GLY A 109 6.44 -16.38 -4.85
N GLN A 110 6.54 -17.16 -3.78
CA GLN A 110 5.55 -18.17 -3.42
C GLN A 110 4.90 -17.78 -2.10
N LEU A 111 3.57 -17.66 -2.11
CA LEU A 111 2.80 -17.29 -0.94
C LEU A 111 1.92 -18.46 -0.51
N ARG A 112 1.87 -18.69 0.79
CA ARG A 112 0.91 -19.60 1.42
C ARG A 112 -0.03 -18.76 2.27
N THR A 113 -1.28 -18.69 1.82
CA THR A 113 -2.33 -17.94 2.51
C THR A 113 -3.08 -18.84 3.50
N GLU A 114 -3.53 -18.22 4.58
CA GLU A 114 -4.33 -18.84 5.63
C GLU A 114 -5.38 -17.83 6.11
N ILE A 115 -6.58 -18.33 6.46
CA ILE A 115 -7.65 -17.53 7.04
C ILE A 115 -7.64 -17.71 8.55
N LEU A 116 -7.36 -16.62 9.29
CA LEU A 116 -7.50 -16.57 10.74
C LEU A 116 -8.86 -15.99 11.10
N LYS A 117 -9.47 -16.54 12.18
CA LYS A 117 -10.78 -16.09 12.67
C LYS A 117 -10.63 -15.28 13.94
N ARG A 118 -11.33 -14.15 14.00
CA ARG A 118 -11.50 -13.36 15.21
C ARG A 118 -12.99 -13.09 15.44
N GLY A 119 -13.60 -13.82 16.36
CA GLY A 119 -15.05 -13.84 16.49
C GLY A 119 -15.70 -14.40 15.23
N ILE A 120 -16.58 -13.60 14.62
CA ILE A 120 -17.24 -13.93 13.35
C ILE A 120 -16.47 -13.43 12.11
N TYR A 121 -15.39 -12.67 12.33
CA TYR A 121 -14.62 -12.06 11.25
C TYR A 121 -13.46 -12.93 10.81
N GLU A 122 -13.21 -12.97 9.52
CA GLU A 122 -12.14 -13.70 8.87
C GLU A 122 -11.09 -12.73 8.38
N VAL A 123 -9.83 -13.03 8.64
CA VAL A 123 -8.67 -12.21 8.26
C VAL A 123 -7.71 -13.06 7.48
N ASN A 124 -7.43 -12.67 6.23
CA ASN A 124 -6.44 -13.35 5.44
C ASN A 124 -5.04 -12.91 5.87
N VAL A 125 -4.23 -13.90 6.18
CA VAL A 125 -2.79 -13.75 6.44
C VAL A 125 -2.01 -14.64 5.49
N TYR A 126 -0.72 -14.35 5.32
CA TYR A 126 0.13 -15.17 4.47
C TYR A 126 1.55 -15.27 5.01
N GLN A 127 2.23 -16.32 4.57
CA GLN A 127 3.67 -16.46 4.62
C GLN A 127 4.20 -16.49 3.19
N SER A 128 5.28 -15.77 2.92
CA SER A 128 5.88 -15.71 1.60
C SER A 128 7.35 -16.12 1.64
N GLU A 129 7.79 -16.77 0.58
CA GLU A 129 9.20 -16.96 0.25
C GLU A 129 9.47 -16.17 -1.04
N LEU A 130 10.32 -15.16 -0.93
CA LEU A 130 10.63 -14.25 -2.02
C LEU A 130 12.12 -14.34 -2.35
N VAL A 131 12.42 -14.48 -3.63
CA VAL A 131 13.78 -14.47 -4.17
C VAL A 131 13.92 -13.26 -5.07
N PHE A 132 14.88 -12.40 -4.72
CA PHE A 132 15.25 -11.21 -5.48
C PHE A 132 16.55 -11.45 -6.21
N LYS A 133 16.59 -11.17 -7.51
CA LYS A 133 17.78 -11.27 -8.34
C LYS A 133 17.88 -10.07 -9.27
N GLY A 134 19.09 -9.68 -9.60
CA GLY A 134 19.30 -8.59 -10.53
C GLY A 134 20.73 -8.10 -10.55
N SER A 135 20.92 -6.87 -10.97
CA SER A 135 22.24 -6.25 -11.05
C SER A 135 22.16 -4.74 -10.84
N PHE A 136 23.22 -4.18 -10.31
CA PHE A 136 23.47 -2.73 -10.27
C PHE A 136 24.58 -2.36 -11.24
N SER A 137 24.51 -1.14 -11.80
CA SER A 137 25.61 -0.53 -12.55
C SER A 137 25.73 0.96 -12.23
N LEU A 138 26.87 1.56 -12.54
CA LEU A 138 27.10 2.99 -12.37
C LEU A 138 26.78 3.81 -13.63
N GLU A 139 26.23 3.21 -14.69
CA GLU A 139 26.01 3.88 -15.98
C GLU A 139 25.16 5.15 -15.84
N GLU A 140 24.03 5.06 -15.14
CA GLU A 140 23.14 6.21 -14.93
C GLU A 140 23.73 7.20 -13.92
N LEU A 141 24.45 6.72 -12.92
CA LEU A 141 25.15 7.58 -11.97
C LEU A 141 26.24 8.41 -12.66
N LYS A 142 26.99 7.82 -13.58
CA LYS A 142 27.99 8.56 -14.40
C LYS A 142 27.35 9.67 -15.25
N LYS A 143 26.13 9.45 -15.72
CA LYS A 143 25.38 10.47 -16.51
C LYS A 143 24.81 11.61 -15.65
N SER A 144 24.63 11.40 -14.35
CA SER A 144 24.05 12.41 -13.44
C SER A 144 24.98 13.58 -13.14
N GLY A 145 26.26 13.50 -13.54
CA GLY A 145 27.24 14.55 -13.34
C GLY A 145 27.80 14.65 -11.92
N VAL A 146 27.48 13.69 -11.05
CA VAL A 146 28.00 13.66 -9.68
C VAL A 146 29.41 13.07 -9.70
N ASP A 147 30.32 13.67 -8.90
CA ASP A 147 31.69 13.18 -8.76
C ASP A 147 31.74 11.85 -8.04
N LEU A 148 32.08 10.78 -8.76
CA LEU A 148 32.18 9.44 -8.21
C LEU A 148 33.31 9.29 -7.21
N ASP A 149 34.37 10.11 -7.29
CA ASP A 149 35.52 10.02 -6.40
C ASP A 149 35.22 10.63 -5.03
N ALA A 150 34.28 11.55 -4.97
CA ALA A 150 33.76 12.10 -3.72
C ALA A 150 32.81 11.13 -2.98
N MET A 151 32.30 10.09 -3.64
CA MET A 151 31.34 9.16 -3.05
C MET A 151 32.00 8.06 -2.21
N ARG A 152 31.35 7.73 -1.10
CA ARG A 152 31.77 6.74 -0.13
C ARG A 152 31.35 5.32 -0.55
N PHE A 153 31.98 4.76 -1.59
CA PHE A 153 31.75 3.38 -2.01
C PHE A 153 32.24 2.36 -0.97
N ASP A 154 33.24 2.74 -0.19
CA ASP A 154 33.79 1.93 0.92
C ASP A 154 32.77 1.66 2.03
N ARG A 155 31.71 2.46 2.11
CA ARG A 155 30.65 2.36 3.12
C ARG A 155 29.27 2.59 2.52
N ALA A 156 29.04 2.01 1.34
CA ALA A 156 27.71 2.05 0.71
C ALA A 156 26.69 1.30 1.57
N ALA A 157 25.47 1.79 1.62
CA ALA A 157 24.38 1.09 2.28
C ALA A 157 23.45 0.45 1.24
N ILE A 158 23.27 -0.86 1.35
CA ILE A 158 22.23 -1.57 0.61
C ILE A 158 21.00 -1.50 1.48
N CYS A 159 19.94 -0.91 0.95
CA CYS A 159 18.72 -0.61 1.67
C CYS A 159 17.54 -1.46 1.16
N PHE A 160 16.67 -1.86 2.09
CA PHE A 160 15.49 -2.66 1.82
C PHE A 160 14.36 -2.25 2.77
N ASN A 161 13.36 -1.56 2.24
CA ASN A 161 12.22 -1.07 3.03
C ASN A 161 11.05 -2.07 3.00
N LEU A 162 10.42 -2.22 4.15
CA LEU A 162 9.24 -3.03 4.40
C LEU A 162 8.23 -2.21 5.21
N THR A 163 6.95 -2.39 4.98
CA THR A 163 5.92 -1.70 5.78
C THR A 163 5.98 -2.13 7.25
N ASP A 164 6.16 -3.43 7.49
CA ASP A 164 6.19 -3.99 8.85
C ASP A 164 7.32 -5.02 9.00
N MET A 165 8.32 -4.67 9.79
CA MET A 165 9.49 -5.52 10.05
C MET A 165 9.17 -6.75 10.91
N ARG A 166 8.04 -6.77 11.63
CA ARG A 166 7.59 -7.94 12.41
C ARG A 166 7.30 -9.15 11.52
N GLY A 167 7.07 -8.91 10.23
CA GLY A 167 6.89 -9.97 9.24
C GLY A 167 8.17 -10.76 8.93
N ILE A 168 9.35 -10.25 9.25
CA ILE A 168 10.63 -10.93 8.99
C ILE A 168 10.76 -12.15 9.89
N ASN A 169 10.91 -13.34 9.29
CA ASN A 169 10.96 -14.61 10.03
C ASN A 169 12.36 -15.16 10.23
N GLU A 170 13.35 -14.68 9.49
CA GLU A 170 14.73 -15.14 9.55
C GLU A 170 15.70 -14.01 9.24
N GLN A 171 16.96 -14.21 9.57
CA GLN A 171 18.02 -13.27 9.24
C GLN A 171 18.09 -13.07 7.72
N ILE A 172 18.10 -11.81 7.28
CA ILE A 172 18.18 -11.46 5.87
C ILE A 172 19.65 -11.22 5.51
N SER A 173 20.05 -11.72 4.36
CA SER A 173 21.35 -11.42 3.74
C SER A 173 21.20 -11.18 2.25
N ILE A 174 22.14 -10.42 1.69
CA ILE A 174 22.28 -10.23 0.27
C ILE A 174 23.66 -10.69 -0.18
N MET A 175 23.69 -11.46 -1.24
CA MET A 175 24.90 -11.83 -1.93
C MET A 175 25.15 -10.84 -3.07
N LEU A 176 26.30 -10.19 -3.07
CA LEU A 176 26.77 -9.30 -4.14
C LEU A 176 28.05 -9.93 -4.73
N ASN A 177 28.00 -10.34 -6.00
CA ASN A 177 28.99 -11.26 -6.55
C ASN A 177 29.18 -12.47 -5.60
N ASP A 178 30.40 -12.62 -5.05
CA ASP A 178 30.79 -13.72 -4.15
C ASP A 178 30.80 -13.32 -2.67
N SER A 179 30.37 -12.08 -2.34
CA SER A 179 30.37 -11.57 -0.96
C SER A 179 28.97 -11.53 -0.39
N VAL A 180 28.82 -11.99 0.86
CA VAL A 180 27.54 -11.99 1.59
C VAL A 180 27.54 -10.90 2.64
N TYR A 181 26.52 -10.06 2.61
CA TYR A 181 26.30 -8.98 3.57
C TYR A 181 25.02 -9.22 4.35
N MET A 182 25.11 -9.12 5.67
CA MET A 182 23.98 -9.31 6.57
C MET A 182 23.25 -7.98 6.77
N PHE A 183 21.92 -8.01 6.76
CA PHE A 183 21.14 -6.83 7.04
C PHE A 183 21.01 -6.58 8.54
N GLU A 184 21.07 -5.30 8.91
CA GLU A 184 20.82 -4.78 10.25
C GLU A 184 19.51 -3.99 10.28
N PRO A 185 18.79 -3.95 11.42
CA PRO A 185 17.54 -3.21 11.54
C PRO A 185 17.76 -1.69 11.48
N GLY A 186 16.74 -0.99 10.95
CA GLY A 186 16.75 0.46 10.83
C GLY A 186 17.40 0.98 9.55
N MET A 187 17.23 2.26 9.29
CA MET A 187 17.76 2.94 8.10
C MET A 187 18.86 3.95 8.44
N ASP A 188 19.02 4.37 9.69
CA ASP A 188 20.05 5.29 10.20
C ASP A 188 20.26 6.56 9.34
N GLY A 189 19.16 7.14 8.84
CA GLY A 189 19.20 8.28 7.94
C GLY A 189 19.68 7.96 6.53
N ARG A 190 19.87 6.69 6.21
CA ARG A 190 20.23 6.18 4.89
C ARG A 190 18.98 5.77 4.12
N GLY A 191 18.98 6.01 2.81
CA GLY A 191 17.92 5.57 1.94
C GLY A 191 16.58 6.28 2.14
N ILE A 192 15.52 5.63 1.68
CA ILE A 192 14.13 6.11 1.74
C ILE A 192 13.66 6.09 3.20
N LYS A 193 13.05 7.21 3.65
CA LYS A 193 12.49 7.28 5.02
C LYS A 193 11.38 6.25 5.20
N GLY A 194 11.35 5.62 6.36
CA GLY A 194 10.37 4.60 6.72
C GLY A 194 11.01 3.45 7.47
N THR A 195 10.26 2.37 7.60
CA THR A 195 10.74 1.12 8.21
C THR A 195 11.54 0.30 7.20
N GLY A 196 12.57 -0.38 7.66
CA GLY A 196 13.40 -1.20 6.80
C GLY A 196 14.67 -1.69 7.46
N VAL A 197 15.48 -2.33 6.66
CA VAL A 197 16.79 -2.88 7.04
C VAL A 197 17.87 -2.37 6.09
N HIS A 198 19.11 -2.32 6.54
CA HIS A 198 20.24 -1.96 5.70
C HIS A 198 21.43 -2.87 5.93
N ALA A 199 22.29 -3.00 4.94
CA ALA A 199 23.58 -3.67 5.04
C ALA A 199 24.67 -2.72 4.55
N VAL A 200 25.76 -2.59 5.31
CA VAL A 200 26.92 -1.79 4.89
C VAL A 200 27.86 -2.69 4.10
N ALA A 201 28.20 -2.25 2.89
CA ALA A 201 29.05 -2.99 1.99
C ALA A 201 30.16 -2.10 1.41
N ASP A 202 31.33 -2.69 1.18
CA ASP A 202 32.34 -2.08 0.34
C ASP A 202 32.05 -2.38 -1.12
N LEU A 203 31.61 -1.36 -1.84
CA LEU A 203 31.28 -1.43 -3.26
C LEU A 203 32.34 -0.73 -4.14
N THR A 204 33.55 -0.55 -3.66
CA THR A 204 34.64 0.10 -4.43
C THR A 204 34.90 -0.61 -5.75
N ALA A 205 34.78 -1.93 -5.79
CA ALA A 205 34.92 -2.74 -7.00
C ALA A 205 33.83 -2.39 -8.08
N LEU A 206 32.72 -1.78 -7.71
CA LEU A 206 31.70 -1.34 -8.68
C LEU A 206 32.20 -0.21 -9.60
N LYS A 207 33.19 0.59 -9.14
CA LYS A 207 33.86 1.61 -9.97
C LYS A 207 34.57 1.01 -11.19
N GLU A 208 35.11 -0.17 -11.04
CA GLU A 208 35.89 -0.90 -12.05
C GLU A 208 35.01 -1.87 -12.85
N ASN A 209 34.01 -2.47 -12.21
CA ASN A 209 33.11 -3.44 -12.82
C ASN A 209 31.91 -2.76 -13.49
N LYS A 210 31.54 -3.28 -14.68
CA LYS A 210 30.34 -2.75 -15.38
C LYS A 210 29.04 -3.09 -14.70
N LYS A 211 28.93 -4.24 -14.06
CA LYS A 211 27.74 -4.74 -13.37
C LYS A 211 28.10 -5.45 -12.06
N LEU A 212 27.24 -5.29 -11.06
CA LEU A 212 27.28 -5.96 -9.78
C LEU A 212 26.01 -6.81 -9.62
N PRO A 213 26.06 -8.12 -9.90
CA PRO A 213 24.92 -8.99 -9.70
C PRO A 213 24.62 -9.18 -8.22
N TYR A 214 23.34 -9.37 -7.90
CA TYR A 214 22.89 -9.68 -6.54
C TYR A 214 21.84 -10.79 -6.51
N GLU A 215 21.83 -11.51 -5.39
CA GLU A 215 20.76 -12.42 -5.02
C GLU A 215 20.44 -12.25 -3.53
N MET A 216 19.14 -12.21 -3.21
CA MET A 216 18.63 -12.12 -1.85
C MET A 216 17.41 -13.01 -1.71
N LYS A 217 17.28 -13.67 -0.55
CA LYS A 217 16.11 -14.45 -0.18
C LYS A 217 15.53 -13.91 1.11
N ILE A 218 14.20 -13.84 1.19
CA ILE A 218 13.48 -13.40 2.38
C ILE A 218 12.24 -14.25 2.60
N LYS A 219 12.01 -14.67 3.85
CA LYS A 219 10.75 -15.22 4.30
C LYS A 219 10.01 -14.15 5.10
N LEU A 220 8.85 -13.78 4.60
CA LEU A 220 8.08 -12.65 5.12
C LEU A 220 6.66 -13.06 5.40
N LYS A 221 6.14 -12.67 6.58
CA LYS A 221 4.72 -12.71 6.92
C LYS A 221 4.06 -11.39 6.56
N GLY A 222 2.77 -11.46 6.26
CA GLY A 222 1.92 -10.29 6.08
C GLY A 222 0.45 -10.64 6.17
N SER A 223 -0.38 -9.64 6.08
CA SER A 223 -1.85 -9.78 6.04
C SER A 223 -2.40 -8.97 4.86
N GLN A 224 -3.55 -9.39 4.36
CA GLN A 224 -4.37 -8.71 3.39
C GLN A 224 -3.74 -8.45 2.01
N SER A 225 -2.53 -7.89 1.92
CA SER A 225 -1.91 -7.56 0.63
C SER A 225 -0.39 -7.65 0.65
N ILE A 226 0.18 -7.87 -0.54
CA ILE A 226 1.61 -7.72 -0.80
C ILE A 226 1.80 -6.89 -2.06
N ASN A 227 2.63 -5.84 -1.94
CA ASN A 227 2.92 -4.90 -3.02
C ASN A 227 4.43 -4.73 -3.20
N PHE A 228 4.83 -4.34 -4.40
CA PHE A 228 6.23 -4.13 -4.78
C PHE A 228 6.38 -2.77 -5.45
N SER A 229 7.47 -2.06 -5.14
CA SER A 229 7.86 -0.85 -5.85
C SER A 229 8.76 -1.21 -7.04
N PRO A 230 8.46 -0.75 -8.27
CA PRO A 230 9.22 -1.12 -9.47
C PRO A 230 10.52 -0.30 -9.59
N LEU A 231 11.57 -0.66 -8.85
CA LEU A 231 12.83 0.09 -8.82
C LEU A 231 13.77 -0.19 -9.99
N GLY A 232 13.73 -1.38 -10.58
CA GLY A 232 14.60 -1.76 -11.69
C GLY A 232 14.37 -0.93 -12.95
N LYS A 233 15.40 -0.72 -13.82
CA LYS A 233 15.14 -0.30 -15.20
C LYS A 233 14.18 -1.28 -15.88
N THR A 234 14.33 -2.56 -15.55
CA THR A 234 13.36 -3.60 -15.81
C THR A 234 13.03 -4.27 -14.49
N THR A 235 11.78 -4.18 -14.06
CA THR A 235 11.25 -4.92 -12.91
C THR A 235 10.33 -6.02 -13.40
N LYS A 236 10.59 -7.26 -12.99
CA LYS A 236 9.71 -8.42 -13.23
C LYS A 236 9.34 -9.06 -11.91
N VAL A 237 8.06 -9.31 -11.73
CA VAL A 237 7.53 -9.98 -10.53
C VAL A 237 6.69 -11.16 -10.96
N ASN A 238 7.01 -12.34 -10.44
CA ASN A 238 6.23 -13.56 -10.60
C ASN A 238 5.71 -13.94 -9.21
N LEU A 239 4.39 -14.02 -9.05
CA LEU A 239 3.77 -14.46 -7.79
C LEU A 239 2.89 -15.67 -8.01
N LYS A 240 2.93 -16.59 -7.05
CA LYS A 240 2.02 -17.72 -6.94
C LYS A 240 1.49 -17.80 -5.52
N ALA A 241 0.19 -18.08 -5.38
CA ALA A 241 -0.42 -18.29 -4.07
C ALA A 241 -1.60 -19.26 -4.16
N ASN A 242 -1.87 -19.95 -3.05
CA ASN A 242 -3.05 -20.78 -2.87
C ASN A 242 -4.28 -19.91 -2.52
N TRP A 243 -4.72 -19.06 -3.47
CA TRP A 243 -5.84 -18.13 -3.29
C TRP A 243 -6.64 -17.97 -4.57
N GLY A 244 -7.93 -18.32 -4.56
CA GLY A 244 -8.77 -18.35 -5.76
C GLY A 244 -9.41 -17.01 -6.15
N THR A 245 -9.38 -15.99 -5.28
CA THR A 245 -10.03 -14.69 -5.52
C THR A 245 -9.05 -13.51 -5.36
N PRO A 246 -7.93 -13.48 -6.12
CA PRO A 246 -6.98 -12.39 -6.04
C PRO A 246 -7.57 -11.09 -6.58
N SER A 247 -7.31 -9.97 -5.88
CA SER A 247 -7.60 -8.63 -6.38
C SER A 247 -6.28 -7.94 -6.69
N PHE A 248 -5.93 -7.82 -7.97
CA PHE A 248 -4.71 -7.13 -8.39
C PHE A 248 -4.88 -5.63 -8.23
N THR A 249 -3.92 -4.97 -7.58
CA THR A 249 -4.01 -3.58 -7.13
C THR A 249 -2.75 -2.79 -7.49
N GLY A 250 -2.83 -1.46 -7.39
CA GLY A 250 -1.74 -0.53 -7.67
C GLY A 250 -1.75 -0.03 -9.10
N ASN A 251 -0.62 0.57 -9.52
CA ASN A 251 -0.53 1.28 -10.80
C ASN A 251 -0.33 0.35 -12.00
N TYR A 252 0.01 -0.92 -11.76
CA TYR A 252 0.27 -1.89 -12.83
C TYR A 252 -0.51 -3.16 -12.59
N LEU A 253 -1.28 -3.57 -13.58
CA LEU A 253 -1.94 -4.89 -13.59
C LEU A 253 -0.97 -5.95 -14.15
N PRO A 254 -1.16 -7.24 -13.81
CA PRO A 254 -0.31 -8.29 -14.35
C PRO A 254 -0.48 -8.42 -15.86
N ASP A 255 0.64 -8.58 -16.58
CA ASP A 255 0.66 -8.85 -18.02
C ASP A 255 0.09 -10.25 -18.33
N ASN A 256 0.42 -11.22 -17.47
CA ASN A 256 -0.10 -12.57 -17.54
C ASN A 256 -0.64 -13.00 -16.19
N ARG A 257 -1.81 -13.65 -16.20
CA ARG A 257 -2.42 -14.21 -15.01
C ARG A 257 -3.17 -15.50 -15.31
N ASN A 258 -3.05 -16.44 -14.40
CA ASN A 258 -3.89 -17.64 -14.39
C ASN A 258 -4.51 -17.74 -12.99
N VAL A 259 -5.84 -17.81 -12.92
CA VAL A 259 -6.59 -17.89 -11.67
C VAL A 259 -7.49 -19.10 -11.73
N THR A 260 -7.37 -19.99 -10.75
CA THR A 260 -8.23 -21.15 -10.55
C THR A 260 -9.11 -20.95 -9.30
N GLU A 261 -9.92 -21.91 -8.95
CA GLU A 261 -10.74 -21.83 -7.72
C GLU A 261 -9.88 -21.79 -6.43
N ASN A 262 -8.68 -22.37 -6.46
CA ASN A 262 -7.85 -22.56 -5.26
C ASN A 262 -6.53 -21.82 -5.28
N ASP A 263 -6.06 -21.37 -6.44
CA ASP A 263 -4.75 -20.77 -6.59
C ASP A 263 -4.71 -19.71 -7.70
N PHE A 264 -3.66 -18.90 -7.69
CA PHE A 264 -3.33 -18.05 -8.82
C PHE A 264 -1.83 -18.03 -9.09
N SER A 265 -1.49 -17.69 -10.33
CA SER A 265 -0.17 -17.22 -10.74
C SER A 265 -0.32 -15.92 -11.52
N ALA A 266 0.56 -14.94 -11.27
CA ALA A 266 0.53 -13.64 -11.91
C ALA A 266 1.94 -13.14 -12.19
N GLN A 267 2.12 -12.47 -13.33
CA GLN A 267 3.39 -11.94 -13.79
C GLN A 267 3.24 -10.49 -14.18
N TRP A 268 4.14 -9.64 -13.72
CA TRP A 268 4.23 -8.22 -14.07
C TRP A 268 5.59 -7.94 -14.69
N GLN A 269 5.60 -7.02 -15.62
CA GLN A 269 6.82 -6.41 -16.16
C GLN A 269 6.64 -4.90 -16.21
N VAL A 270 7.47 -4.18 -15.50
CA VAL A 270 7.47 -2.71 -15.47
C VAL A 270 8.83 -2.21 -15.93
N LEU A 271 8.84 -1.37 -16.96
CA LEU A 271 10.04 -0.71 -17.47
C LEU A 271 10.23 0.66 -16.83
N ASN A 272 11.44 1.17 -16.79
CA ASN A 272 11.72 2.52 -16.29
C ASN A 272 10.93 3.62 -17.01
N LEU A 273 10.57 3.41 -18.27
CA LEU A 273 9.74 4.32 -19.05
C LEU A 273 8.27 4.38 -18.60
N ASN A 274 7.83 3.39 -17.81
CA ASN A 274 6.47 3.33 -17.29
C ASN A 274 6.31 4.07 -15.94
N ARG A 275 7.38 4.58 -15.34
CA ARG A 275 7.38 5.20 -14.01
C ARG A 275 7.84 6.66 -14.06
N ASN A 276 7.47 7.43 -13.04
CA ASN A 276 7.66 8.87 -12.98
C ASN A 276 8.87 9.30 -12.11
N TYR A 277 9.92 8.45 -12.03
CA TYR A 277 11.14 8.79 -11.29
C TYR A 277 12.38 8.18 -11.93
N SER A 278 13.53 8.85 -11.69
CA SER A 278 14.81 8.52 -12.26
C SER A 278 15.41 7.24 -11.67
N GLN A 279 16.34 6.62 -12.41
CA GLN A 279 17.13 5.48 -11.95
C GLN A 279 18.14 5.86 -10.86
N VAL A 280 18.52 7.13 -10.81
CA VAL A 280 19.40 7.71 -9.81
C VAL A 280 18.70 8.94 -9.23
N MET A 281 18.66 9.05 -7.92
CA MET A 281 18.14 10.24 -7.23
C MET A 281 19.23 10.85 -6.38
N VAL A 282 19.60 12.08 -6.70
CA VAL A 282 20.58 12.88 -5.95
C VAL A 282 19.81 13.83 -5.05
N ASP A 283 20.18 13.90 -3.76
CA ASP A 283 19.58 14.79 -2.75
C ASP A 283 18.04 14.84 -2.82
N TYR A 284 17.44 13.66 -2.91
CA TYR A 284 16.01 13.45 -3.08
C TYR A 284 15.16 14.01 -1.93
N ASN A 285 13.96 14.41 -2.27
CA ASN A 285 12.98 14.99 -1.33
C ASN A 285 11.75 14.09 -1.14
N THR A 286 10.82 14.55 -0.30
CA THR A 286 9.58 13.83 0.01
C THR A 286 8.71 13.56 -1.23
N SER A 287 8.72 14.44 -2.24
CA SER A 287 7.95 14.22 -3.48
C SER A 287 8.49 13.02 -4.27
N ASN A 288 9.82 12.94 -4.42
CA ASN A 288 10.44 11.81 -5.11
C ASN A 288 10.14 10.46 -4.44
N ILE A 289 10.09 10.45 -3.10
CA ILE A 289 9.75 9.23 -2.35
C ILE A 289 8.29 8.84 -2.57
N LYS A 290 7.35 9.81 -2.56
CA LYS A 290 5.94 9.55 -2.85
C LYS A 290 5.71 8.99 -4.25
N ASP A 291 6.49 9.41 -5.25
CA ASP A 291 6.40 8.86 -6.60
C ASP A 291 6.74 7.36 -6.62
N ILE A 292 7.73 6.94 -5.82
CA ILE A 292 8.07 5.52 -5.65
C ILE A 292 6.93 4.76 -4.96
N GLU A 293 6.42 5.28 -3.85
CA GLU A 293 5.33 4.67 -3.08
C GLU A 293 4.06 4.52 -3.94
N ASN A 294 3.69 5.58 -4.65
CA ASN A 294 2.52 5.62 -5.52
C ASN A 294 2.65 4.69 -6.73
N SER A 295 3.85 4.32 -7.14
CA SER A 295 4.09 3.42 -8.26
C SER A 295 3.96 1.94 -7.89
N SER A 296 3.68 1.61 -6.63
CA SER A 296 3.58 0.23 -6.17
C SER A 296 2.43 -0.54 -6.83
N PHE A 297 2.62 -1.85 -6.96
CA PHE A 297 1.65 -2.77 -7.53
C PHE A 297 1.73 -4.13 -6.81
N GLY A 298 0.68 -4.91 -6.90
CA GLY A 298 0.66 -6.23 -6.25
C GLY A 298 -0.72 -6.87 -6.21
N VAL A 299 -0.97 -7.61 -5.13
CA VAL A 299 -2.20 -8.36 -4.94
C VAL A 299 -2.78 -8.14 -3.55
N ASN A 300 -4.10 -8.02 -3.49
CA ASN A 300 -4.89 -8.00 -2.27
C ASN A 300 -5.68 -9.31 -2.18
N PHE A 301 -5.66 -9.95 -1.02
CA PHE A 301 -6.33 -11.19 -0.70
C PHE A 301 -7.67 -10.89 -0.02
N LYS A 302 -8.64 -10.37 -0.80
CA LYS A 302 -9.98 -10.09 -0.26
C LYS A 302 -10.72 -11.39 0.03
N ILE A 303 -11.31 -11.45 1.19
CA ILE A 303 -12.30 -12.47 1.53
C ILE A 303 -13.61 -12.06 0.86
N PRO A 304 -14.27 -12.95 0.10
CA PRO A 304 -15.52 -12.68 -0.61
C PRO A 304 -16.65 -12.22 0.30
#